data_8b524bb4e11c9fe63ab3ecc7c1ce93eb
#
_entry.id   8b524bb4e11c9fe63ab3ecc7c1ce93eb
#
_cell.length_a   1.000
_cell.length_b   1.000
_cell.length_c   1.000
_cell.angle_alpha   90.00
_cell.angle_beta   90.00
_cell.angle_gamma   90.00
#
_symmetry.space_group_name_H-M   'P 1'
#
loop_
_entity.id
_entity.type
_entity.pdbx_description
1 polymer ?
#
loop_
_entity_poly.entity_id
_entity_poly.type
_entity_poly.pdbx_seq_one_letter_code
_entity_poly.pdbx_strand_id
1 'polypeptide(L)'
;MKISVRILFLLLTLVVIGCAGCHSTALPEPTSQPTLNPTPTHTEPPPDPEPQAWWRDIVFYEIFVRSFKDSDGDGIGDFQGIIQQLDYLNDGDPNTHDDLGIQGIWLMPINPSPSYHGYDVMDYYSVNPDYGTMDDFKQLLAEAEKRGIKIIIDLVINHTSTQHPWFQAAQDPTSEFHDWYVWSAEHPQIPGPWFQNAWHRNSVNNLYYYGIFWGGMPDLNFDNPAVSDEIMSITKFWLEEVGVHGFRVDAARYLYADGVSQQDTKQTIQWFEDWRAFYKAINPSAFTVGEVWTDLQVTARYGDG
;
A
#
# COMPACT_ATOMS: atom_id res chain seq x y z
N MET A 1 -9.49 29.56 -44.45
CA MET A 1 -8.19 30.19 -44.24
C MET A 1 -7.22 29.01 -44.01
N LYS A 2 -6.34 28.74 -44.97
CA LYS A 2 -5.42 27.59 -44.95
C LYS A 2 -4.13 27.99 -44.23
N ILE A 3 -3.74 27.25 -43.20
CA ILE A 3 -2.43 27.41 -42.55
C ILE A 3 -1.56 26.21 -42.91
N SER A 4 -0.45 26.51 -43.60
CA SER A 4 0.56 25.56 -44.05
C SER A 4 1.47 25.11 -42.89
N VAL A 5 1.69 23.80 -42.81
CA VAL A 5 2.70 23.19 -41.95
C VAL A 5 4.02 23.15 -42.73
N ARG A 6 5.08 23.77 -42.22
CA ARG A 6 6.44 23.65 -42.77
C ARG A 6 7.20 22.61 -41.93
N ILE A 7 7.58 21.54 -42.61
CA ILE A 7 8.47 20.49 -42.07
C ILE A 7 9.92 20.96 -42.26
N LEU A 8 10.70 20.99 -41.21
CA LEU A 8 12.14 21.32 -41.20
C LEU A 8 12.94 20.02 -41.05
N PHE A 9 13.59 19.59 -42.17
CA PHE A 9 14.58 18.51 -42.17
C PHE A 9 15.93 19.05 -41.67
N LEU A 10 16.51 18.41 -40.65
CA LEU A 10 17.91 18.64 -40.24
C LEU A 10 18.77 17.49 -40.73
N LEU A 11 19.73 17.79 -41.59
CA LEU A 11 20.74 16.87 -42.12
C LEU A 11 21.80 16.57 -41.04
N LEU A 12 22.04 15.27 -40.83
CA LEU A 12 23.14 14.77 -40.03
C LEU A 12 24.36 14.54 -40.89
N THR A 13 25.43 15.28 -40.69
CA THR A 13 26.73 15.10 -41.39
C THR A 13 27.58 14.12 -40.60
N LEU A 14 27.94 13.02 -41.24
CA LEU A 14 28.91 12.01 -40.75
C LEU A 14 30.34 12.54 -41.05
N VAL A 15 31.18 12.62 -39.99
CA VAL A 15 32.64 12.82 -40.16
C VAL A 15 33.34 11.49 -39.91
N VAL A 16 33.99 10.99 -40.97
CA VAL A 16 34.87 9.81 -40.92
C VAL A 16 36.31 10.36 -40.74
N ILE A 17 36.97 10.01 -39.62
CA ILE A 17 38.41 10.25 -39.42
C ILE A 17 39.13 8.90 -39.51
N GLY A 18 39.97 8.79 -40.54
CA GLY A 18 40.82 7.62 -40.77
C GLY A 18 42.07 7.66 -39.87
N CYS A 19 42.42 6.53 -39.28
CA CYS A 19 43.67 6.30 -38.65
C CYS A 19 44.60 5.47 -39.54
N ALA A 20 45.71 6.02 -39.91
CA ALA A 20 46.86 5.28 -40.48
C ALA A 20 48.03 5.35 -39.51
N GLY A 21 48.75 4.26 -39.34
CA GLY A 21 50.10 4.30 -38.76
C GLY A 21 50.41 3.24 -37.71
N CYS A 22 50.74 1.99 -38.15
CA CYS A 22 51.42 1.01 -37.33
C CYS A 22 52.89 1.33 -37.20
N HIS A 23 53.42 1.45 -35.99
CA HIS A 23 54.83 1.26 -35.68
C HIS A 23 54.94 0.25 -34.52
N SER A 24 55.52 -0.90 -34.84
CA SER A 24 55.87 -1.97 -33.90
C SER A 24 57.19 -1.62 -33.21
N THR A 25 57.15 -1.45 -31.91
CA THR A 25 58.36 -1.48 -31.07
C THR A 25 58.24 -2.61 -30.07
N ALA A 26 59.24 -3.53 -30.12
CA ALA A 26 59.32 -4.70 -29.24
C ALA A 26 59.48 -4.25 -27.77
N LEU A 27 58.68 -4.83 -26.90
CA LEU A 27 58.81 -4.68 -25.46
C LEU A 27 59.82 -5.69 -24.89
N PRO A 28 60.57 -5.35 -23.84
CA PRO A 28 61.48 -6.27 -23.15
C PRO A 28 60.70 -7.30 -22.32
N GLU A 29 61.24 -8.52 -22.21
CA GLU A 29 60.71 -9.61 -21.41
C GLU A 29 60.50 -9.24 -19.94
N PRO A 30 59.40 -9.67 -19.32
CA PRO A 30 59.15 -9.43 -17.91
C PRO A 30 60.00 -10.34 -17.05
N THR A 31 60.79 -9.76 -16.16
CA THR A 31 61.46 -10.44 -15.04
C THR A 31 60.44 -11.12 -14.13
N SER A 32 60.65 -12.40 -13.82
CA SER A 32 59.86 -13.22 -12.93
C SER A 32 59.80 -12.59 -11.53
N GLN A 33 58.58 -12.15 -11.14
CA GLN A 33 58.27 -11.78 -9.75
C GLN A 33 58.05 -13.03 -8.90
N PRO A 34 58.43 -13.02 -7.62
CA PRO A 34 58.16 -14.15 -6.72
C PRO A 34 56.67 -14.32 -6.52
N THR A 35 56.16 -15.53 -6.73
CA THR A 35 54.78 -15.93 -6.45
C THR A 35 54.51 -15.83 -4.95
N LEU A 36 53.73 -14.82 -4.53
CA LEU A 36 53.12 -14.79 -3.22
C LEU A 36 52.05 -15.87 -3.18
N ASN A 37 52.18 -16.84 -2.29
CA ASN A 37 51.12 -17.79 -2.01
C ASN A 37 49.87 -17.03 -1.57
N PRO A 38 48.70 -17.30 -2.13
CA PRO A 38 47.47 -16.66 -1.67
C PRO A 38 47.19 -17.08 -0.23
N THR A 39 47.09 -16.12 0.66
CA THR A 39 46.53 -16.30 2.00
C THR A 39 45.15 -16.92 1.83
N PRO A 40 44.78 -17.98 2.58
CA PRO A 40 43.44 -18.54 2.52
C PRO A 40 42.42 -17.42 2.88
N THR A 41 41.67 -16.97 1.89
CA THR A 41 40.53 -16.08 2.09
C THR A 41 39.52 -16.92 2.87
N HIS A 42 39.28 -16.55 4.12
CA HIS A 42 38.14 -17.05 4.89
C HIS A 42 36.90 -16.54 4.15
N THR A 43 36.34 -17.38 3.29
CA THR A 43 34.98 -17.14 2.76
C THR A 43 34.04 -17.35 3.93
N GLU A 44 33.48 -16.27 4.45
CA GLU A 44 32.34 -16.34 5.34
C GLU A 44 31.28 -17.20 4.65
N PRO A 45 30.63 -18.14 5.34
CA PRO A 45 29.57 -18.93 4.73
C PRO A 45 28.52 -17.93 4.18
N PRO A 46 27.93 -18.25 3.03
CA PRO A 46 26.84 -17.39 2.53
C PRO A 46 25.80 -17.21 3.64
N PRO A 47 25.25 -15.99 3.83
CA PRO A 47 24.20 -15.79 4.80
C PRO A 47 23.10 -16.81 4.56
N ASP A 48 22.52 -17.33 5.64
CA ASP A 48 21.38 -18.24 5.54
C ASP A 48 20.37 -17.61 4.56
N PRO A 49 19.78 -18.40 3.63
CA PRO A 49 18.82 -17.87 2.71
C PRO A 49 17.73 -17.17 3.52
N GLU A 50 17.52 -15.88 3.25
CA GLU A 50 16.39 -15.12 3.79
C GLU A 50 15.14 -16.00 3.67
N PRO A 51 14.30 -16.11 4.71
CA PRO A 51 13.09 -16.90 4.62
C PRO A 51 12.34 -16.46 3.37
N GLN A 52 12.13 -17.41 2.47
CA GLN A 52 11.54 -17.12 1.15
C GLN A 52 10.24 -16.36 1.37
N ALA A 53 10.18 -15.15 0.85
CA ALA A 53 9.02 -14.28 1.03
C ALA A 53 7.81 -14.97 0.40
N TRP A 54 6.90 -15.48 1.22
CA TRP A 54 5.77 -16.34 0.84
C TRP A 54 4.90 -15.72 -0.27
N TRP A 55 4.88 -14.41 -0.38
CA TRP A 55 4.07 -13.66 -1.36
C TRP A 55 4.66 -13.60 -2.78
N ARG A 56 5.90 -14.08 -3.00
CA ARG A 56 6.58 -13.94 -4.31
C ARG A 56 6.07 -14.91 -5.37
N ASP A 57 5.71 -16.12 -4.97
CA ASP A 57 5.40 -17.23 -5.88
C ASP A 57 3.95 -17.70 -5.74
N ILE A 58 3.05 -16.80 -5.28
CA ILE A 58 1.65 -17.11 -5.07
C ILE A 58 0.71 -16.25 -5.93
N VAL A 59 -0.52 -16.71 -6.05
CA VAL A 59 -1.61 -15.97 -6.70
C VAL A 59 -2.53 -15.41 -5.62
N PHE A 60 -2.76 -14.10 -5.66
CA PHE A 60 -3.77 -13.44 -4.85
C PHE A 60 -5.10 -13.37 -5.58
N TYR A 61 -6.19 -13.61 -4.84
CA TYR A 61 -7.56 -13.38 -5.27
C TYR A 61 -8.17 -12.25 -4.46
N GLU A 62 -8.62 -11.20 -5.13
CA GLU A 62 -9.31 -10.08 -4.49
C GLU A 62 -10.77 -10.43 -4.23
N ILE A 63 -11.25 -10.22 -3.02
CA ILE A 63 -12.64 -10.47 -2.62
C ILE A 63 -13.27 -9.19 -2.08
N PHE A 64 -14.35 -8.76 -2.74
CA PHE A 64 -15.32 -7.85 -2.16
C PHE A 64 -16.35 -8.69 -1.40
N VAL A 65 -16.25 -8.71 -0.06
CA VAL A 65 -17.03 -9.60 0.81
C VAL A 65 -18.51 -9.53 0.50
N ARG A 66 -19.06 -8.31 0.42
CA ARG A 66 -20.48 -8.01 0.17
C ARG A 66 -21.05 -8.69 -1.08
N SER A 67 -20.23 -8.90 -2.11
CA SER A 67 -20.68 -9.44 -3.40
C SER A 67 -20.25 -10.89 -3.66
N PHE A 68 -19.48 -11.51 -2.74
CA PHE A 68 -18.86 -12.79 -3.02
C PHE A 68 -19.82 -13.97 -2.78
N LYS A 69 -20.29 -14.13 -1.55
CA LYS A 69 -21.22 -15.21 -1.19
C LYS A 69 -21.99 -14.84 0.06
N ASP A 70 -23.29 -14.79 -0.08
CA ASP A 70 -24.29 -14.69 0.97
C ASP A 70 -24.54 -16.06 1.58
N SER A 71 -24.35 -16.21 2.90
CA SER A 71 -24.51 -17.49 3.61
C SER A 71 -25.87 -17.65 4.29
N ASP A 72 -26.55 -16.56 4.62
CA ASP A 72 -27.79 -16.53 5.41
C ASP A 72 -29.03 -16.06 4.63
N GLY A 73 -28.85 -15.52 3.43
CA GLY A 73 -29.94 -15.17 2.51
C GLY A 73 -30.47 -13.74 2.67
N ASP A 74 -29.68 -12.85 3.29
CA ASP A 74 -30.06 -11.43 3.47
C ASP A 74 -29.75 -10.55 2.25
N GLY A 75 -29.02 -11.09 1.27
CA GLY A 75 -28.61 -10.40 0.03
C GLY A 75 -27.23 -9.76 0.11
N ILE A 76 -26.49 -9.96 1.21
CA ILE A 76 -25.16 -9.45 1.45
C ILE A 76 -24.18 -10.63 1.64
N GLY A 77 -23.06 -10.61 0.95
CA GLY A 77 -22.01 -11.59 1.16
C GLY A 77 -21.31 -11.37 2.50
N ASP A 78 -20.86 -12.44 3.13
CA ASP A 78 -20.35 -12.47 4.49
C ASP A 78 -19.15 -13.40 4.67
N PHE A 79 -18.52 -13.39 5.86
CA PHE A 79 -17.34 -14.23 6.15
C PHE A 79 -17.68 -15.72 6.13
N GLN A 80 -18.87 -16.13 6.58
CA GLN A 80 -19.30 -17.52 6.53
C GLN A 80 -19.50 -17.97 5.08
N GLY A 81 -19.97 -17.07 4.21
CA GLY A 81 -20.05 -17.34 2.77
C GLY A 81 -18.68 -17.57 2.15
N ILE A 82 -17.66 -16.78 2.53
CA ILE A 82 -16.29 -17.02 2.07
C ILE A 82 -15.81 -18.39 2.57
N ILE A 83 -16.01 -18.72 3.85
CA ILE A 83 -15.63 -20.03 4.42
C ILE A 83 -16.24 -21.17 3.61
N GLN A 84 -17.53 -21.08 3.21
CA GLN A 84 -18.20 -22.08 2.39
C GLN A 84 -17.59 -22.25 0.99
N GLN A 85 -16.81 -21.27 0.51
CA GLN A 85 -16.21 -21.28 -0.83
C GLN A 85 -14.69 -21.48 -0.80
N LEU A 86 -14.07 -21.71 0.36
CA LEU A 86 -12.61 -21.87 0.44
C LEU A 86 -12.12 -23.07 -0.39
N ASP A 87 -12.86 -24.19 -0.43
CA ASP A 87 -12.46 -25.35 -1.23
C ASP A 87 -12.52 -25.07 -2.75
N TYR A 88 -13.38 -24.17 -3.20
CA TYR A 88 -13.35 -23.66 -4.58
C TYR A 88 -12.12 -22.80 -4.87
N LEU A 89 -11.66 -22.01 -3.88
CA LEU A 89 -10.49 -21.16 -4.02
C LEU A 89 -9.18 -21.96 -3.92
N ASN A 90 -9.12 -22.87 -2.95
CA ASN A 90 -8.02 -23.83 -2.75
C ASN A 90 -8.47 -24.83 -1.67
N ASP A 91 -8.51 -26.11 -1.98
CA ASP A 91 -8.89 -27.18 -1.06
C ASP A 91 -7.74 -27.65 -0.15
N GLY A 92 -6.51 -27.17 -0.42
CA GLY A 92 -5.30 -27.51 0.32
C GLY A 92 -4.66 -28.84 -0.10
N ASP A 93 -5.20 -29.56 -1.08
CA ASP A 93 -4.59 -30.78 -1.64
C ASP A 93 -3.88 -30.48 -2.97
N PRO A 94 -2.56 -30.52 -3.03
CA PRO A 94 -1.80 -30.23 -4.26
C PRO A 94 -2.02 -31.23 -5.40
N ASN A 95 -2.75 -32.34 -5.16
CA ASN A 95 -3.02 -33.37 -6.17
C ASN A 95 -4.40 -33.21 -6.83
N THR A 96 -5.25 -32.36 -6.30
CA THR A 96 -6.51 -32.00 -6.96
C THR A 96 -6.30 -30.91 -8.00
N HIS A 97 -7.23 -30.72 -8.93
CA HIS A 97 -7.17 -29.71 -9.98
C HIS A 97 -8.57 -29.16 -10.31
N ASP A 98 -9.45 -29.17 -9.34
CA ASP A 98 -10.84 -28.72 -9.45
C ASP A 98 -11.13 -27.46 -8.62
N ASP A 99 -10.09 -26.90 -8.01
CA ASP A 99 -10.07 -25.58 -7.37
C ASP A 99 -9.29 -24.54 -8.21
N LEU A 100 -9.19 -23.28 -7.72
CA LEU A 100 -8.40 -22.25 -8.37
C LEU A 100 -6.92 -22.29 -7.99
N GLY A 101 -6.51 -23.00 -6.94
CA GLY A 101 -5.15 -23.13 -6.45
C GLY A 101 -4.53 -21.82 -5.95
N ILE A 102 -5.35 -20.86 -5.48
CA ILE A 102 -4.84 -19.58 -4.96
C ILE A 102 -4.26 -19.76 -3.55
N GLN A 103 -3.23 -19.00 -3.22
CA GLN A 103 -2.61 -19.07 -1.89
C GLN A 103 -2.70 -17.75 -1.11
N GLY A 104 -3.24 -16.71 -1.72
CA GLY A 104 -3.48 -15.43 -1.07
C GLY A 104 -4.87 -14.89 -1.34
N ILE A 105 -5.49 -14.29 -0.35
CA ILE A 105 -6.72 -13.52 -0.48
C ILE A 105 -6.43 -12.10 -0.02
N TRP A 106 -6.83 -11.13 -0.85
CA TRP A 106 -6.96 -9.74 -0.43
C TRP A 106 -8.44 -9.44 -0.24
N LEU A 107 -8.84 -9.11 0.98
CA LEU A 107 -10.18 -8.63 1.27
C LEU A 107 -10.22 -7.11 1.11
N MET A 108 -11.12 -6.61 0.26
CA MET A 108 -11.50 -5.20 0.24
C MET A 108 -11.96 -4.76 1.63
N PRO A 109 -12.13 -3.44 1.93
CA PRO A 109 -12.36 -2.97 3.29
C PRO A 109 -13.42 -3.76 4.05
N ILE A 110 -13.04 -4.26 5.22
CA ILE A 110 -13.91 -5.07 6.08
C ILE A 110 -14.38 -4.34 7.34
N ASN A 111 -13.93 -3.10 7.54
CA ASN A 111 -14.31 -2.30 8.69
C ASN A 111 -15.72 -1.72 8.56
N PRO A 112 -16.38 -1.32 9.66
CA PRO A 112 -17.63 -0.57 9.62
C PRO A 112 -17.52 0.68 8.78
N SER A 113 -18.49 0.88 7.89
CA SER A 113 -18.51 1.98 6.94
C SER A 113 -19.96 2.33 6.59
N PRO A 114 -20.31 3.60 6.36
CA PRO A 114 -21.65 3.98 5.94
C PRO A 114 -21.91 3.74 4.46
N SER A 115 -20.85 3.50 3.67
CA SER A 115 -20.95 3.22 2.24
C SER A 115 -20.80 1.73 1.95
N TYR A 116 -21.35 1.30 0.79
CA TYR A 116 -21.23 -0.09 0.38
C TYR A 116 -19.81 -0.51 0.03
N HIS A 117 -18.94 0.42 -0.39
CA HIS A 117 -17.56 0.13 -0.79
C HIS A 117 -16.58 -0.02 0.38
N GLY A 118 -16.89 0.54 1.55
CA GLY A 118 -16.11 0.33 2.76
C GLY A 118 -14.92 1.27 2.98
N TYR A 119 -14.55 2.11 2.00
CA TYR A 119 -13.36 2.96 2.11
C TYR A 119 -13.53 4.19 3.03
N ASP A 120 -14.71 4.52 3.50
CA ASP A 120 -14.98 5.56 4.49
C ASP A 120 -15.18 4.92 5.88
N VAL A 121 -14.08 4.55 6.52
CA VAL A 121 -14.05 3.79 7.77
C VAL A 121 -14.63 4.58 8.94
N MET A 122 -15.46 3.91 9.77
CA MET A 122 -16.02 4.45 11.02
C MET A 122 -15.36 3.87 12.29
N ASP A 123 -14.75 2.69 12.20
CA ASP A 123 -14.08 2.03 13.32
C ASP A 123 -13.01 1.08 12.79
N TYR A 124 -11.77 1.30 13.19
CA TYR A 124 -10.62 0.50 12.73
C TYR A 124 -10.42 -0.81 13.51
N TYR A 125 -11.09 -0.97 14.66
CA TYR A 125 -10.88 -2.10 15.57
C TYR A 125 -11.98 -3.15 15.51
N SER A 126 -12.93 -3.01 14.58
CA SER A 126 -14.01 -3.95 14.39
C SER A 126 -14.24 -4.28 12.91
N VAL A 127 -15.00 -5.32 12.66
CA VAL A 127 -15.46 -5.70 11.32
C VAL A 127 -16.87 -5.17 11.06
N ASN A 128 -17.19 -4.96 9.79
CA ASN A 128 -18.53 -4.54 9.38
C ASN A 128 -19.57 -5.58 9.83
N PRO A 129 -20.59 -5.17 10.59
CA PRO A 129 -21.62 -6.09 11.08
C PRO A 129 -22.41 -6.79 9.96
N ASP A 130 -22.46 -6.21 8.75
CA ASP A 130 -23.06 -6.87 7.59
C ASP A 130 -22.26 -8.09 7.13
N TYR A 131 -20.98 -8.21 7.52
CA TYR A 131 -20.09 -9.32 7.13
C TYR A 131 -19.98 -10.40 8.21
N GLY A 132 -20.51 -10.16 9.40
CA GLY A 132 -20.44 -11.03 10.57
C GLY A 132 -19.72 -10.40 11.75
N THR A 133 -19.23 -11.25 12.63
CA THR A 133 -18.53 -10.86 13.85
C THR A 133 -17.01 -10.99 13.70
N MET A 134 -16.25 -10.42 14.67
CA MET A 134 -14.81 -10.65 14.74
C MET A 134 -14.47 -12.14 14.91
N ASP A 135 -15.31 -12.92 15.59
CA ASP A 135 -15.12 -14.37 15.73
C ASP A 135 -15.32 -15.09 14.40
N ASP A 136 -16.30 -14.67 13.58
CA ASP A 136 -16.48 -15.18 12.21
C ASP A 136 -15.26 -14.86 11.33
N PHE A 137 -14.71 -13.66 11.45
CA PHE A 137 -13.50 -13.29 10.74
C PHE A 137 -12.29 -14.12 11.18
N LYS A 138 -12.09 -14.30 12.49
CA LYS A 138 -11.03 -15.18 13.01
C LYS A 138 -11.23 -16.64 12.58
N GLN A 139 -12.46 -17.10 12.48
CA GLN A 139 -12.77 -18.42 11.92
C GLN A 139 -12.35 -18.50 10.44
N LEU A 140 -12.64 -17.46 9.65
CA LEU A 140 -12.20 -17.39 8.25
C LEU A 140 -10.67 -17.49 8.14
N LEU A 141 -9.92 -16.74 8.97
CA LEU A 141 -8.45 -16.82 9.00
C LEU A 141 -7.98 -18.26 9.30
N ALA A 142 -8.56 -18.90 10.31
CA ALA A 142 -8.20 -20.26 10.70
C ALA A 142 -8.54 -21.31 9.64
N GLU A 143 -9.67 -21.18 8.95
CA GLU A 143 -10.07 -22.11 7.87
C GLU A 143 -9.23 -21.91 6.60
N ALA A 144 -8.85 -20.65 6.28
CA ALA A 144 -7.95 -20.34 5.20
C ALA A 144 -6.53 -20.91 5.46
N GLU A 145 -6.01 -20.75 6.68
CA GLU A 145 -4.68 -21.27 7.07
C GLU A 145 -4.58 -22.79 6.92
N LYS A 146 -5.63 -23.54 7.23
CA LYS A 146 -5.67 -25.01 7.02
C LYS A 146 -5.47 -25.41 5.57
N ARG A 147 -5.79 -24.52 4.64
CA ARG A 147 -5.70 -24.71 3.18
C ARG A 147 -4.43 -24.06 2.59
N GLY A 148 -3.55 -23.51 3.44
CA GLY A 148 -2.37 -22.79 3.01
C GLY A 148 -2.66 -21.41 2.40
N ILE A 149 -3.86 -20.87 2.61
CA ILE A 149 -4.27 -19.55 2.11
C ILE A 149 -3.91 -18.49 3.14
N LYS A 150 -3.20 -17.46 2.72
CA LYS A 150 -2.88 -16.27 3.52
C LYS A 150 -3.87 -15.15 3.21
N ILE A 151 -4.31 -14.42 4.24
CA ILE A 151 -5.29 -13.33 4.08
C ILE A 151 -4.64 -12.01 4.45
N ILE A 152 -4.68 -11.05 3.52
CA ILE A 152 -4.40 -9.64 3.78
C ILE A 152 -5.71 -8.84 3.71
N ILE A 153 -5.77 -7.74 4.45
CA ILE A 153 -6.93 -6.86 4.45
C ILE A 153 -6.57 -5.48 3.88
N ASP A 154 -7.58 -4.80 3.39
CA ASP A 154 -7.43 -3.40 2.98
C ASP A 154 -7.27 -2.51 4.23
N LEU A 155 -6.25 -1.67 4.25
CA LEU A 155 -5.96 -0.73 5.33
C LEU A 155 -6.07 0.70 4.81
N VAL A 156 -7.17 1.37 5.17
CA VAL A 156 -7.48 2.73 4.73
C VAL A 156 -6.97 3.72 5.77
N ILE A 157 -5.77 4.26 5.56
CA ILE A 157 -5.12 5.12 6.56
C ILE A 157 -5.10 6.60 6.18
N ASN A 158 -5.36 6.93 4.92
CA ASN A 158 -5.30 8.33 4.47
C ASN A 158 -6.43 9.18 5.04
N HIS A 159 -7.62 8.62 5.22
CA HIS A 159 -8.84 9.33 5.59
C HIS A 159 -9.77 8.46 6.43
N THR A 160 -10.77 9.07 7.02
CA THR A 160 -11.87 8.38 7.71
C THR A 160 -13.21 8.76 7.09
N SER A 161 -14.29 8.13 7.53
CA SER A 161 -15.63 8.68 7.30
C SER A 161 -15.84 9.99 8.08
N THR A 162 -16.67 10.89 7.54
CA THR A 162 -17.22 11.99 8.37
C THR A 162 -18.04 11.50 9.55
N GLN A 163 -18.46 10.23 9.56
CA GLN A 163 -19.19 9.62 10.68
C GLN A 163 -18.26 8.96 11.70
N HIS A 164 -16.93 8.92 11.45
CA HIS A 164 -15.96 8.41 12.41
C HIS A 164 -16.00 9.23 13.72
N PRO A 165 -15.95 8.60 14.90
CA PRO A 165 -15.95 9.31 16.19
C PRO A 165 -14.88 10.40 16.29
N TRP A 166 -13.69 10.17 15.73
CA TRP A 166 -12.62 11.16 15.71
C TRP A 166 -13.03 12.43 14.95
N PHE A 167 -13.60 12.28 13.73
CA PHE A 167 -14.04 13.45 12.96
C PHE A 167 -15.22 14.16 13.62
N GLN A 168 -16.16 13.41 14.20
CA GLN A 168 -17.27 13.99 14.94
C GLN A 168 -16.79 14.82 16.13
N ALA A 169 -15.80 14.32 16.89
CA ALA A 169 -15.19 15.06 17.99
C ALA A 169 -14.32 16.23 17.49
N ALA A 170 -13.62 16.08 16.37
CA ALA A 170 -12.74 17.10 15.79
C ALA A 170 -13.47 18.37 15.34
N GLN A 171 -14.80 18.32 15.20
CA GLN A 171 -15.60 19.51 14.90
C GLN A 171 -15.62 20.53 16.04
N ASP A 172 -15.29 20.12 17.26
CA ASP A 172 -15.03 21.03 18.39
C ASP A 172 -13.55 21.42 18.39
N PRO A 173 -13.21 22.74 18.25
CA PRO A 173 -11.82 23.20 18.26
C PRO A 173 -11.06 22.96 19.56
N THR A 174 -11.76 22.61 20.64
CA THR A 174 -11.15 22.28 21.94
C THR A 174 -10.92 20.78 22.15
N SER A 175 -11.37 19.94 21.21
CA SER A 175 -11.19 18.51 21.25
C SER A 175 -9.72 18.12 20.98
N GLU A 176 -9.23 17.08 21.65
CA GLU A 176 -7.93 16.47 21.37
C GLU A 176 -7.84 15.92 19.92
N PHE A 177 -8.98 15.61 19.29
CA PHE A 177 -9.05 15.15 17.91
C PHE A 177 -9.09 16.28 16.89
N HIS A 178 -9.18 17.56 17.31
CA HIS A 178 -9.31 18.67 16.34
C HIS A 178 -8.17 18.64 15.31
N ASP A 179 -6.94 18.58 15.78
CA ASP A 179 -5.74 18.59 14.93
C ASP A 179 -5.42 17.22 14.28
N TRP A 180 -6.32 16.23 14.44
CA TRP A 180 -6.23 14.97 13.69
C TRP A 180 -6.68 15.14 12.22
N TYR A 181 -7.30 16.27 11.91
CA TYR A 181 -7.72 16.63 10.56
C TYR A 181 -7.18 18.00 10.20
N VAL A 182 -7.11 18.29 8.91
CA VAL A 182 -6.58 19.56 8.41
C VAL A 182 -7.70 20.55 8.21
N TRP A 183 -7.66 21.68 8.93
CA TRP A 183 -8.70 22.70 8.92
C TRP A 183 -8.21 24.04 8.36
N SER A 184 -9.12 24.82 7.77
CA SER A 184 -8.86 26.19 7.33
C SER A 184 -10.08 27.07 7.63
N ALA A 185 -9.84 28.32 8.08
CA ALA A 185 -10.88 29.29 8.30
C ALA A 185 -11.51 29.81 6.98
N GLU A 186 -10.69 29.86 5.91
CA GLU A 186 -11.11 30.28 4.57
C GLU A 186 -10.90 29.13 3.59
N HIS A 187 -11.65 29.12 2.50
CA HIS A 187 -11.49 28.12 1.44
C HIS A 187 -10.13 28.31 0.75
N PRO A 188 -9.16 27.36 0.85
CA PRO A 188 -7.80 27.54 0.32
C PRO A 188 -7.77 27.52 -1.18
N GLN A 189 -8.65 27.62 -1.98
CA GLN A 189 -8.64 27.71 -3.45
C GLN A 189 -7.59 26.81 -4.14
N ILE A 190 -7.20 25.72 -3.48
CA ILE A 190 -6.23 24.74 -3.98
C ILE A 190 -7.05 23.52 -4.43
N PRO A 191 -7.07 23.22 -5.73
CA PRO A 191 -7.76 22.02 -6.22
C PRO A 191 -6.97 20.76 -5.86
N GLY A 192 -7.66 19.64 -5.76
CA GLY A 192 -7.02 18.33 -5.65
C GLY A 192 -6.28 17.92 -6.93
N PRO A 193 -5.55 16.80 -6.90
CA PRO A 193 -4.68 16.34 -8.01
C PRO A 193 -5.43 16.12 -9.34
N TRP A 194 -6.73 15.92 -9.29
CA TRP A 194 -7.61 15.74 -10.45
C TRP A 194 -8.45 16.97 -10.76
N PHE A 195 -8.04 18.15 -10.24
CA PHE A 195 -8.77 19.42 -10.36
C PHE A 195 -10.14 19.43 -9.68
N GLN A 196 -10.42 18.47 -8.80
CA GLN A 196 -11.62 18.41 -7.98
C GLN A 196 -11.51 19.34 -6.77
N ASN A 197 -12.66 19.62 -6.13
CA ASN A 197 -12.67 20.31 -4.84
C ASN A 197 -12.13 19.35 -3.75
N ALA A 198 -11.07 19.76 -3.06
CA ALA A 198 -10.46 19.02 -1.96
C ALA A 198 -10.69 19.68 -0.58
N TRP A 199 -11.40 20.81 -0.54
CA TRP A 199 -11.72 21.51 0.69
C TRP A 199 -13.22 21.66 0.86
N HIS A 200 -13.74 21.09 1.93
CA HIS A 200 -15.17 20.94 2.16
C HIS A 200 -15.61 21.73 3.39
N ARG A 201 -16.69 22.49 3.27
CA ARG A 201 -17.19 23.30 4.38
C ARG A 201 -17.90 22.41 5.40
N ASN A 202 -17.45 22.48 6.66
CA ASN A 202 -18.14 21.89 7.78
C ASN A 202 -19.24 22.84 8.29
N SER A 203 -20.47 22.31 8.41
CA SER A 203 -21.63 23.11 8.84
C SER A 203 -21.71 23.33 10.35
N VAL A 204 -20.93 22.56 11.15
CA VAL A 204 -20.95 22.64 12.62
C VAL A 204 -20.08 23.79 13.11
N ASN A 205 -18.80 23.82 12.66
CA ASN A 205 -17.83 24.83 13.11
C ASN A 205 -17.56 25.94 12.09
N ASN A 206 -18.16 25.85 10.89
CA ASN A 206 -17.98 26.79 9.78
C ASN A 206 -16.54 26.85 9.19
N LEU A 207 -15.66 25.94 9.57
CA LEU A 207 -14.33 25.78 8.98
C LEU A 207 -14.43 24.96 7.68
N TYR A 208 -13.33 24.94 6.92
CA TYR A 208 -13.12 24.01 5.82
C TYR A 208 -12.16 22.92 6.27
N TYR A 209 -12.49 21.68 5.96
CA TYR A 209 -11.58 20.53 6.16
C TYR A 209 -11.07 20.00 4.84
N TYR A 210 -9.88 19.44 4.87
CA TYR A 210 -9.29 18.77 3.72
C TYR A 210 -9.87 17.37 3.57
N GLY A 211 -10.20 16.98 2.35
CA GLY A 211 -10.70 15.67 1.96
C GLY A 211 -10.43 15.48 0.48
N ILE A 212 -9.25 14.90 0.17
CA ILE A 212 -8.72 14.85 -1.19
C ILE A 212 -9.65 14.11 -2.16
N PHE A 213 -10.33 13.06 -1.70
CA PHE A 213 -11.22 12.27 -2.55
C PHE A 213 -12.61 12.88 -2.66
N TRP A 214 -13.26 13.15 -1.54
CA TRP A 214 -14.57 13.81 -1.51
C TRP A 214 -14.95 14.21 -0.08
N GLY A 215 -16.02 15.01 0.06
CA GLY A 215 -16.42 15.56 1.36
C GLY A 215 -16.89 14.55 2.42
N GLY A 216 -17.14 13.29 2.07
CA GLY A 216 -17.45 12.23 3.02
C GLY A 216 -16.22 11.55 3.62
N MET A 217 -15.03 11.84 3.08
CA MET A 217 -13.75 11.24 3.45
C MET A 217 -12.74 12.33 3.86
N PRO A 218 -12.82 12.89 5.09
CA PRO A 218 -11.82 13.83 5.60
C PRO A 218 -10.47 13.14 5.77
N ASP A 219 -9.42 13.75 5.23
CA ASP A 219 -8.05 13.26 5.33
C ASP A 219 -7.52 13.43 6.75
N LEU A 220 -6.79 12.43 7.23
CA LEU A 220 -6.07 12.47 8.49
C LEU A 220 -4.83 13.35 8.37
N ASN A 221 -4.52 14.08 9.44
CA ASN A 221 -3.38 14.98 9.51
C ASN A 221 -2.14 14.26 10.02
N PHE A 222 -1.33 13.71 9.13
CA PHE A 222 -0.08 13.02 9.49
C PHE A 222 1.03 13.95 10.01
N ASP A 223 0.89 15.29 9.93
CA ASP A 223 1.76 16.21 10.64
C ASP A 223 1.53 16.17 12.17
N ASN A 224 0.40 15.61 12.61
CA ASN A 224 0.14 15.32 14.01
C ASN A 224 0.65 13.91 14.36
N PRO A 225 1.68 13.77 15.21
CA PRO A 225 2.25 12.47 15.55
C PRO A 225 1.25 11.50 16.20
N ALA A 226 0.21 12.00 16.88
CA ALA A 226 -0.81 11.14 17.49
C ALA A 226 -1.59 10.34 16.42
N VAL A 227 -1.74 10.86 15.20
CA VAL A 227 -2.33 10.13 14.08
C VAL A 227 -1.44 8.95 13.68
N SER A 228 -0.13 9.18 13.51
CA SER A 228 0.82 8.10 13.20
C SER A 228 0.86 7.03 14.30
N ASP A 229 0.88 7.43 15.57
CA ASP A 229 0.89 6.51 16.72
C ASP A 229 -0.37 5.63 16.75
N GLU A 230 -1.52 6.20 16.38
CA GLU A 230 -2.77 5.45 16.32
C GLU A 230 -2.77 4.47 15.14
N ILE A 231 -2.28 4.86 13.96
CA ILE A 231 -2.15 3.95 12.82
C ILE A 231 -1.18 2.79 13.14
N MET A 232 -0.10 3.05 13.89
CA MET A 232 0.78 1.99 14.40
C MET A 232 0.02 1.03 15.34
N SER A 233 -0.84 1.57 16.22
CA SER A 233 -1.67 0.77 17.13
C SER A 233 -2.68 -0.10 16.38
N ILE A 234 -3.35 0.45 15.37
CA ILE A 234 -4.26 -0.28 14.47
C ILE A 234 -3.50 -1.41 13.74
N THR A 235 -2.34 -1.09 13.19
CA THR A 235 -1.48 -2.07 12.51
C THR A 235 -1.12 -3.23 13.43
N LYS A 236 -0.72 -2.92 14.66
CA LYS A 236 -0.38 -3.92 15.68
C LYS A 236 -1.59 -4.78 16.04
N PHE A 237 -2.75 -4.18 16.26
CA PHE A 237 -4.00 -4.89 16.58
C PHE A 237 -4.33 -5.95 15.51
N TRP A 238 -4.31 -5.57 14.23
CA TRP A 238 -4.64 -6.49 13.16
C TRP A 238 -3.58 -7.59 12.97
N LEU A 239 -2.30 -7.29 13.16
CA LEU A 239 -1.23 -8.29 12.99
C LEU A 239 -1.09 -9.23 14.20
N GLU A 240 -1.15 -8.71 15.45
CA GLU A 240 -0.89 -9.52 16.65
C GLU A 240 -2.16 -10.10 17.26
N GLU A 241 -3.24 -9.30 17.39
CA GLU A 241 -4.42 -9.72 18.13
C GLU A 241 -5.43 -10.45 17.23
N VAL A 242 -5.54 -10.02 15.98
CA VAL A 242 -6.45 -10.64 15.00
C VAL A 242 -5.73 -11.71 14.18
N GLY A 243 -4.49 -11.46 13.74
CA GLY A 243 -3.65 -12.44 13.07
C GLY A 243 -3.74 -12.40 11.54
N VAL A 244 -3.99 -11.25 10.93
CA VAL A 244 -3.91 -11.10 9.46
C VAL A 244 -2.47 -11.23 8.97
N HIS A 245 -2.29 -11.63 7.72
CA HIS A 245 -0.96 -11.86 7.13
C HIS A 245 -0.33 -10.60 6.54
N GLY A 246 -1.05 -9.48 6.59
CA GLY A 246 -0.58 -8.19 6.09
C GLY A 246 -1.69 -7.31 5.57
N PHE A 247 -1.31 -6.32 4.73
CA PHE A 247 -2.22 -5.28 4.29
C PHE A 247 -2.06 -4.94 2.81
N ARG A 248 -3.17 -4.60 2.18
CA ARG A 248 -3.16 -3.69 1.03
C ARG A 248 -3.44 -2.28 1.57
N VAL A 249 -2.57 -1.34 1.29
CA VAL A 249 -2.72 0.03 1.79
C VAL A 249 -3.39 0.90 0.73
N ASP A 250 -4.57 1.37 1.07
CA ASP A 250 -5.35 2.29 0.25
C ASP A 250 -4.70 3.67 0.17
N ALA A 251 -4.81 4.32 -0.99
CA ALA A 251 -4.42 5.72 -1.17
C ALA A 251 -3.01 6.07 -0.65
N ALA A 252 -2.06 5.16 -0.74
CA ALA A 252 -0.72 5.28 -0.13
C ALA A 252 0.05 6.55 -0.50
N ARG A 253 -0.31 7.23 -1.60
CA ARG A 253 0.40 8.39 -2.13
C ARG A 253 0.11 9.70 -1.42
N TYR A 254 -0.94 9.78 -0.58
CA TYR A 254 -1.62 11.04 -0.23
C TYR A 254 -1.50 11.44 1.23
N LEU A 255 -0.69 10.75 2.06
CA LEU A 255 -0.64 10.97 3.52
C LEU A 255 -0.18 12.37 3.93
N TYR A 256 0.72 12.97 3.18
CA TYR A 256 1.23 14.32 3.45
C TYR A 256 1.07 15.20 2.23
N ALA A 257 0.55 16.42 2.45
CA ALA A 257 0.53 17.48 1.46
C ALA A 257 1.62 18.53 1.80
N ASP A 258 2.39 18.94 0.79
CA ASP A 258 3.40 20.01 0.90
C ASP A 258 3.00 21.15 -0.03
N GLY A 259 2.19 22.08 0.48
CA GLY A 259 1.66 23.19 -0.29
C GLY A 259 0.85 22.75 -1.49
N VAL A 260 1.42 22.79 -2.70
CA VAL A 260 0.77 22.34 -3.92
C VAL A 260 1.00 20.85 -4.23
N SER A 261 2.01 20.25 -3.61
CA SER A 261 2.26 18.80 -3.74
C SER A 261 1.35 18.04 -2.78
N GLN A 262 0.37 17.35 -3.31
CA GLN A 262 -0.63 16.62 -2.54
C GLN A 262 -0.44 15.10 -2.64
N GLN A 263 0.66 14.64 -3.21
CA GLN A 263 0.96 13.24 -3.41
C GLN A 263 2.47 13.01 -3.55
N ASP A 264 2.93 11.81 -3.22
CA ASP A 264 4.32 11.35 -3.41
C ASP A 264 5.36 12.23 -2.71
N THR A 265 4.98 12.90 -1.61
CA THR A 265 5.91 13.75 -0.87
C THR A 265 7.01 12.92 -0.21
N LYS A 266 8.12 13.57 0.13
CA LYS A 266 9.21 12.90 0.86
C LYS A 266 8.76 12.41 2.22
N GLN A 267 7.87 13.15 2.90
CA GLN A 267 7.31 12.77 4.19
C GLN A 267 6.46 11.51 4.06
N THR A 268 5.63 11.41 3.02
CA THR A 268 4.85 10.19 2.74
C THR A 268 5.76 8.97 2.58
N ILE A 269 6.82 9.08 1.77
CA ILE A 269 7.75 7.97 1.57
C ILE A 269 8.45 7.59 2.89
N GLN A 270 8.98 8.57 3.62
CA GLN A 270 9.66 8.33 4.90
C GLN A 270 8.72 7.68 5.93
N TRP A 271 7.46 8.11 5.97
CA TRP A 271 6.49 7.51 6.87
C TRP A 271 6.28 6.02 6.57
N PHE A 272 6.22 5.62 5.30
CA PHE A 272 6.11 4.21 4.92
C PHE A 272 7.36 3.40 5.25
N GLU A 273 8.55 3.98 5.15
CA GLU A 273 9.79 3.34 5.60
C GLU A 273 9.75 3.06 7.12
N ASP A 274 9.34 4.06 7.91
CA ASP A 274 9.22 3.94 9.37
C ASP A 274 8.12 2.95 9.76
N TRP A 275 6.96 3.01 9.12
CA TRP A 275 5.84 2.07 9.33
C TRP A 275 6.25 0.64 8.98
N ARG A 276 6.99 0.46 7.90
CA ARG A 276 7.51 -0.84 7.54
C ARG A 276 8.47 -1.40 8.59
N ALA A 277 9.42 -0.60 9.05
CA ALA A 277 10.32 -1.02 10.13
C ALA A 277 9.53 -1.45 11.37
N PHE A 278 8.45 -0.72 11.69
CA PHE A 278 7.57 -1.02 12.81
C PHE A 278 6.85 -2.37 12.63
N TYR A 279 6.11 -2.57 11.54
CA TYR A 279 5.33 -3.81 11.41
C TYR A 279 6.20 -5.04 11.17
N LYS A 280 7.37 -4.88 10.55
CA LYS A 280 8.36 -5.97 10.40
C LYS A 280 8.98 -6.38 11.74
N ALA A 281 9.11 -5.48 12.68
CA ALA A 281 9.52 -5.83 14.05
C ALA A 281 8.44 -6.65 14.78
N ILE A 282 7.17 -6.44 14.46
CA ILE A 282 6.03 -7.22 14.99
C ILE A 282 5.97 -8.59 14.31
N ASN A 283 5.91 -8.59 13.00
CA ASN A 283 5.81 -9.81 12.18
C ASN A 283 6.71 -9.69 10.94
N PRO A 284 7.91 -10.29 10.96
CA PRO A 284 8.83 -10.27 9.81
C PRO A 284 8.23 -10.85 8.52
N SER A 285 7.25 -11.76 8.67
CA SER A 285 6.55 -12.40 7.56
C SER A 285 5.33 -11.62 7.05
N ALA A 286 4.96 -10.50 7.67
CA ALA A 286 3.82 -9.70 7.19
C ALA A 286 4.11 -9.15 5.79
N PHE A 287 3.12 -9.23 4.90
CA PHE A 287 3.19 -8.69 3.54
C PHE A 287 2.37 -7.41 3.43
N THR A 288 2.90 -6.42 2.73
CA THR A 288 2.16 -5.21 2.41
C THR A 288 2.30 -4.85 0.94
N VAL A 289 1.22 -4.35 0.37
CA VAL A 289 1.19 -3.80 -0.99
C VAL A 289 0.43 -2.47 -0.96
N GLY A 290 1.06 -1.40 -1.46
CA GLY A 290 0.45 -0.08 -1.53
C GLY A 290 -0.26 0.17 -2.86
N GLU A 291 -1.37 0.89 -2.82
CA GLU A 291 -1.99 1.43 -4.03
C GLU A 291 -1.21 2.64 -4.51
N VAL A 292 -0.38 2.43 -5.55
CA VAL A 292 0.52 3.48 -6.08
C VAL A 292 0.38 3.56 -7.60
N TRP A 293 -0.61 4.32 -8.07
CA TRP A 293 -0.88 4.54 -9.49
C TRP A 293 -0.05 5.72 -10.02
N THR A 294 1.19 5.43 -10.47
CA THR A 294 2.08 6.44 -11.02
C THR A 294 3.15 5.80 -11.91
N ASP A 295 4.16 6.57 -12.36
CA ASP A 295 5.28 6.04 -13.12
C ASP A 295 6.19 5.13 -12.27
N LEU A 296 6.97 4.28 -12.95
CA LEU A 296 7.82 3.29 -12.30
C LEU A 296 8.89 3.89 -11.38
N GLN A 297 9.37 5.10 -11.67
CA GLN A 297 10.42 5.73 -10.85
C GLN A 297 9.86 6.20 -9.51
N VAL A 298 8.64 6.70 -9.51
CA VAL A 298 7.94 7.09 -8.28
C VAL A 298 7.50 5.84 -7.52
N THR A 299 6.88 4.85 -8.22
CA THR A 299 6.45 3.59 -7.62
C THR A 299 7.59 2.87 -6.89
N ALA A 300 8.80 2.84 -7.49
CA ALA A 300 9.98 2.23 -6.89
C ALA A 300 10.41 2.85 -5.54
N ARG A 301 9.98 4.07 -5.24
CA ARG A 301 10.26 4.72 -3.94
C ARG A 301 9.42 4.17 -2.80
N TYR A 302 8.30 3.51 -3.09
CA TYR A 302 7.43 2.87 -2.10
C TYR A 302 7.80 1.40 -1.85
N GLY A 303 8.56 0.81 -2.77
CA GLY A 303 9.07 -0.55 -2.63
C GLY A 303 10.47 -0.56 -2.05
N ASP A 304 10.81 -1.64 -1.39
CA ASP A 304 12.21 -1.89 -1.13
C ASP A 304 12.85 -2.54 -2.29
N GLY A 305 14.03 -2.10 -2.51
CA GLY A 305 14.91 -2.79 -3.42
C GLY A 305 15.16 -4.23 -3.08
#